data_ddbe3f45690ee197f9bbdde7a9b10636
#
_entry.id   ddbe3f45690ee197f9bbdde7a9b10636
#
_cell.length_a   1.000
_cell.length_b   1.000
_cell.length_c   1.000
_cell.angle_alpha   90.00
_cell.angle_beta   90.00
_cell.angle_gamma   90.00
#
_symmetry.space_group_name_H-M   'P 1'
#
loop_
_entity.id
_entity.type
_entity.pdbx_description
1 polymer ?
#
loop_
_entity_poly.entity_id
_entity_poly.type
_entity_poly.pdbx_seq_one_letter_code
_entity_poly.pdbx_strand_id
1 'polypeptide(L)'
;MGTNTGKTSERLLAKALKSFNGIPHVGWKRVYDSYSARSALPPQAGDFRITIPNGSCIIELKSTSHVRRLLKRAFRPVQWALMVKALSVGESVVVVVHHTETGVWRRMHFADVVKAFEKDPVSFNLELEKSCKTFDSAEDVIMDILIETTTRKSSGI
;
A
#
# COMPACT_ATOMS: atom_id res chain seq x y z
N MET A 1 -10.75 20.30 5.10
CA MET A 1 -9.34 20.17 5.55
C MET A 1 -8.76 18.77 5.40
N GLY A 2 -9.57 17.76 5.15
CA GLY A 2 -9.10 16.39 4.95
C GLY A 2 -8.41 16.08 3.61
N THR A 3 -8.44 17.00 2.65
CA THR A 3 -7.98 16.73 1.28
C THR A 3 -6.47 16.86 1.06
N ASN A 4 -5.75 17.50 1.97
CA ASN A 4 -4.31 17.72 1.81
C ASN A 4 -3.43 16.60 2.38
N THR A 5 -3.95 15.81 3.32
CA THR A 5 -3.18 14.75 3.96
C THR A 5 -2.87 13.59 3.02
N GLY A 6 -3.84 13.18 2.20
CA GLY A 6 -3.64 12.13 1.23
C GLY A 6 -2.58 12.48 0.19
N LYS A 7 -2.65 13.68 -0.36
CA LYS A 7 -1.66 14.17 -1.33
C LYS A 7 -0.27 14.28 -0.73
N THR A 8 -0.18 14.69 0.54
CA THR A 8 1.11 14.76 1.24
C THR A 8 1.72 13.39 1.39
N SER A 9 0.94 12.40 1.83
CA SER A 9 1.41 11.02 1.98
C SER A 9 1.85 10.42 0.64
N GLU A 10 1.08 10.64 -0.43
CA GLU A 10 1.43 10.20 -1.78
C GLU A 10 2.76 10.81 -2.25
N ARG A 11 2.95 12.11 -2.00
CA ARG A 11 4.19 12.79 -2.36
C ARG A 11 5.39 12.24 -1.59
N LEU A 12 5.24 11.97 -0.30
CA LEU A 12 6.29 11.40 0.52
C LEU A 12 6.66 10.00 0.05
N LEU A 13 5.66 9.17 -0.26
CA LEU A 13 5.92 7.82 -0.76
C LEU A 13 6.56 7.85 -2.14
N ALA A 14 6.09 8.72 -3.04
CA ALA A 14 6.71 8.90 -4.37
C ALA A 14 8.16 9.37 -4.26
N LYS A 15 8.46 10.29 -3.33
CA LYS A 15 9.82 10.74 -3.08
C LYS A 15 10.72 9.59 -2.59
N ALA A 16 10.18 8.76 -1.69
CA ALA A 16 10.89 7.57 -1.22
C ALA A 16 11.18 6.60 -2.37
N LEU A 17 10.19 6.35 -3.24
CA LEU A 17 10.37 5.49 -4.41
C LEU A 17 11.43 6.04 -5.37
N LYS A 18 11.46 7.34 -5.59
CA LYS A 18 12.47 8.00 -6.43
C LYS A 18 13.88 7.76 -5.90
N SER A 19 14.07 7.66 -4.60
CA SER A 19 15.39 7.39 -4.02
C SER A 19 15.95 6.02 -4.42
N PHE A 20 15.09 5.11 -4.89
CA PHE A 20 15.50 3.78 -5.36
C PHE A 20 15.73 3.70 -6.88
N ASN A 21 15.58 4.82 -7.61
CA ASN A 21 15.77 4.83 -9.09
C ASN A 21 17.18 4.41 -9.53
N GLY A 22 18.18 4.60 -8.66
CA GLY A 22 19.55 4.19 -8.95
C GLY A 22 19.83 2.72 -8.69
N ILE A 23 18.89 1.97 -8.14
CA ILE A 23 19.08 0.54 -7.87
C ILE A 23 18.73 -0.26 -9.13
N PRO A 24 19.68 -1.05 -9.69
CA PRO A 24 19.40 -1.87 -10.86
C PRO A 24 18.26 -2.85 -10.58
N HIS A 25 17.45 -3.08 -11.60
CA HIS A 25 16.36 -4.05 -11.57
C HIS A 25 15.18 -3.72 -10.63
N VAL A 26 15.12 -2.50 -10.11
CA VAL A 26 13.95 -2.00 -9.38
C VAL A 26 13.26 -0.94 -10.21
N GLY A 27 12.02 -1.20 -10.57
CA GLY A 27 11.16 -0.23 -11.25
C GLY A 27 9.96 0.09 -10.38
N TRP A 28 9.38 1.25 -10.60
CA TRP A 28 8.13 1.61 -9.95
C TRP A 28 7.32 2.54 -10.83
N LYS A 29 6.03 2.55 -10.61
CA LYS A 29 5.15 3.52 -11.27
C LYS A 29 4.00 3.90 -10.34
N ARG A 30 3.52 5.12 -10.51
CA ARG A 30 2.28 5.56 -9.90
C ARG A 30 1.12 5.04 -10.75
N VAL A 31 0.09 4.53 -10.09
CA VAL A 31 -1.12 4.06 -10.76
C VAL A 31 -2.16 5.16 -10.68
N TYR A 32 -2.63 5.63 -11.82
CA TYR A 32 -3.68 6.66 -11.89
C TYR A 32 -5.01 5.99 -12.17
N ASP A 33 -6.04 6.36 -11.40
CA ASP A 33 -7.39 5.95 -11.70
C ASP A 33 -8.01 6.83 -12.80
N SER A 34 -9.14 6.41 -13.33
CA SER A 34 -9.83 7.13 -14.39
C SER A 34 -10.29 8.53 -13.97
N TYR A 35 -10.50 8.73 -12.68
CA TYR A 35 -10.95 10.01 -12.13
C TYR A 35 -9.82 11.04 -12.09
N SER A 36 -8.65 10.65 -11.60
CA SER A 36 -7.49 11.55 -11.52
C SER A 36 -6.86 11.83 -12.87
N ALA A 37 -6.95 10.90 -13.82
CA ALA A 37 -6.37 11.04 -15.14
C ALA A 37 -7.25 11.81 -16.14
N ARG A 38 -8.48 12.16 -15.77
CA ARG A 38 -9.48 12.79 -16.66
C ARG A 38 -9.62 12.06 -18.01
N SER A 39 -9.42 10.76 -18.03
CA SER A 39 -9.44 9.96 -19.24
C SER A 39 -10.25 8.68 -19.01
N ALA A 40 -10.58 7.98 -20.08
CA ALA A 40 -11.33 6.74 -20.04
C ALA A 40 -10.47 5.54 -19.63
N LEU A 41 -9.45 5.74 -18.78
CA LEU A 41 -8.65 4.64 -18.26
C LEU A 41 -9.50 3.78 -17.33
N PRO A 42 -9.43 2.45 -17.47
CA PRO A 42 -10.14 1.57 -16.56
C PRO A 42 -9.60 1.72 -15.13
N PRO A 43 -10.43 1.51 -14.11
CA PRO A 43 -9.97 1.48 -12.72
C PRO A 43 -8.86 0.45 -12.54
N GLN A 44 -7.86 0.78 -11.72
CA GLN A 44 -6.75 -0.11 -11.42
C GLN A 44 -6.59 -0.30 -9.92
N ALA A 45 -6.02 -1.43 -9.52
CA ALA A 45 -5.75 -1.72 -8.12
C ALA A 45 -4.55 -0.90 -7.63
N GLY A 46 -4.70 -0.30 -6.45
CA GLY A 46 -3.61 0.38 -5.75
C GLY A 46 -3.24 1.76 -6.28
N ASP A 47 -2.30 2.38 -5.59
CA ASP A 47 -1.78 3.72 -5.90
C ASP A 47 -0.40 3.68 -6.56
N PHE A 48 0.38 2.65 -6.24
CA PHE A 48 1.74 2.45 -6.77
C PHE A 48 1.97 0.99 -7.08
N ARG A 49 2.88 0.74 -8.00
CA ARG A 49 3.36 -0.62 -8.28
C ARG A 49 4.87 -0.61 -8.30
N ILE A 50 5.47 -1.51 -7.54
CA ILE A 50 6.90 -1.79 -7.58
C ILE A 50 7.10 -3.04 -8.41
N THR A 51 8.09 -3.01 -9.30
CA THR A 51 8.44 -4.15 -10.16
C THR A 51 9.90 -4.51 -9.95
N ILE A 52 10.15 -5.79 -9.72
CA ILE A 52 11.49 -6.37 -9.66
C ILE A 52 11.54 -7.51 -10.68
N PRO A 53 12.73 -8.06 -11.01
CA PRO A 53 12.80 -9.20 -11.91
C PRO A 53 11.90 -10.33 -11.40
N ASN A 54 11.01 -10.79 -12.27
CA ASN A 54 10.08 -11.86 -11.99
C ASN A 54 9.03 -11.56 -10.91
N GLY A 55 8.77 -10.30 -10.59
CA GLY A 55 7.73 -9.99 -9.60
C GLY A 55 7.32 -8.55 -9.54
N SER A 56 6.18 -8.34 -8.90
CA SER A 56 5.68 -7.00 -8.64
C SER A 56 4.88 -6.99 -7.34
N CYS A 57 4.74 -5.79 -6.77
CA CYS A 57 3.92 -5.56 -5.59
C CYS A 57 3.05 -4.33 -5.83
N ILE A 58 1.76 -4.49 -5.59
CA ILE A 58 0.80 -3.38 -5.63
C ILE A 58 0.76 -2.75 -4.25
N ILE A 59 0.83 -1.43 -4.18
CA ILE A 59 0.75 -0.67 -2.93
C ILE A 59 -0.50 0.19 -2.95
N GLU A 60 -1.36 -0.01 -1.97
CA GLU A 60 -2.47 0.89 -1.66
C GLU A 60 -2.05 1.75 -0.48
N LEU A 61 -2.06 3.07 -0.66
CA LEU A 61 -1.66 4.03 0.36
C LEU A 61 -2.88 4.64 1.03
N LYS A 62 -2.90 4.61 2.35
CA LYS A 62 -3.91 5.27 3.17
C LYS A 62 -3.26 6.28 4.09
N SER A 63 -3.89 7.43 4.20
CA SER A 63 -3.49 8.51 5.07
C SER A 63 -4.57 8.66 6.15
N THR A 64 -4.17 8.73 7.40
CA THR A 64 -5.12 8.84 8.50
C THR A 64 -4.61 9.73 9.62
N SER A 65 -5.52 10.46 10.26
CA SER A 65 -5.27 11.14 11.52
C SER A 65 -5.60 10.25 12.72
N HIS A 66 -6.31 9.15 12.52
CA HIS A 66 -6.60 8.20 13.60
C HIS A 66 -5.31 7.45 13.97
N VAL A 67 -4.92 7.57 15.24
CA VAL A 67 -3.61 7.13 15.71
C VAL A 67 -3.37 5.62 15.54
N ARG A 68 -4.42 4.82 15.63
CA ARG A 68 -4.27 3.35 15.70
C ARG A 68 -5.22 2.57 14.81
N ARG A 69 -6.24 3.21 14.25
CA ARG A 69 -7.33 2.48 13.59
C ARG A 69 -7.32 2.69 12.09
N LEU A 70 -7.61 1.61 11.38
CA LEU A 70 -7.87 1.62 9.95
C LEU A 70 -9.37 1.40 9.74
N LEU A 71 -9.98 2.30 8.98
CA LEU A 71 -11.42 2.27 8.71
C LEU A 71 -11.70 1.59 7.38
N LYS A 72 -12.69 0.69 7.35
CA LYS A 72 -13.12 0.03 6.11
C LYS A 72 -13.57 1.05 5.06
N ARG A 73 -14.26 2.11 5.49
CA ARG A 73 -14.72 3.18 4.59
C ARG A 73 -13.60 3.96 3.91
N ALA A 74 -12.35 3.84 4.38
CA ALA A 74 -11.21 4.44 3.70
C ALA A 74 -10.92 3.77 2.34
N PHE A 75 -11.46 2.59 2.11
CA PHE A 75 -11.33 1.85 0.86
C PHE A 75 -12.59 2.02 0.02
N ARG A 76 -12.45 2.56 -1.18
CA ARG A 76 -13.56 2.63 -2.13
C ARG A 76 -13.95 1.21 -2.56
N PRO A 77 -15.25 0.90 -2.72
CA PRO A 77 -15.70 -0.45 -3.09
C PRO A 77 -15.04 -0.99 -4.37
N VAL A 78 -14.88 -0.15 -5.38
CA VAL A 78 -14.24 -0.56 -6.65
C VAL A 78 -12.78 -0.91 -6.44
N GLN A 79 -12.04 -0.09 -5.67
CA GLN A 79 -10.64 -0.36 -5.35
C GLN A 79 -10.48 -1.65 -4.53
N TRP A 80 -11.36 -1.83 -3.55
CA TRP A 80 -11.38 -3.05 -2.75
C TRP A 80 -11.56 -4.29 -3.61
N ALA A 81 -12.56 -4.27 -4.51
CA ALA A 81 -12.83 -5.39 -5.40
C ALA A 81 -11.64 -5.70 -6.32
N LEU A 82 -10.97 -4.68 -6.85
CA LEU A 82 -9.80 -4.85 -7.71
C LEU A 82 -8.62 -5.45 -6.95
N MET A 83 -8.42 -5.05 -5.68
CA MET A 83 -7.36 -5.63 -4.84
C MET A 83 -7.66 -7.08 -4.47
N VAL A 84 -8.92 -7.41 -4.19
CA VAL A 84 -9.34 -8.81 -3.97
C VAL A 84 -9.08 -9.65 -5.20
N LYS A 85 -9.41 -9.14 -6.38
CA LYS A 85 -9.14 -9.83 -7.64
C LYS A 85 -7.64 -10.04 -7.86
N ALA A 86 -6.83 -9.01 -7.58
CA ALA A 86 -5.37 -9.13 -7.69
C ALA A 86 -4.83 -10.24 -6.80
N LEU A 87 -5.29 -10.33 -5.55
CA LEU A 87 -4.92 -11.44 -4.66
C LEU A 87 -5.33 -12.79 -5.24
N SER A 88 -6.53 -12.89 -5.81
CA SER A 88 -7.05 -14.16 -6.32
C SER A 88 -6.24 -14.72 -7.49
N VAL A 89 -5.53 -13.87 -8.22
CA VAL A 89 -4.67 -14.28 -9.33
C VAL A 89 -3.18 -14.33 -8.93
N GLY A 90 -2.90 -14.25 -7.63
CA GLY A 90 -1.55 -14.44 -7.10
C GLY A 90 -0.67 -13.19 -7.05
N GLU A 91 -1.22 -12.00 -7.28
CA GLU A 91 -0.44 -10.76 -7.15
C GLU A 91 -0.22 -10.41 -5.67
N SER A 92 0.92 -9.81 -5.38
CA SER A 92 1.22 -9.28 -4.04
C SER A 92 0.58 -7.90 -3.88
N VAL A 93 -0.20 -7.71 -2.84
CA VAL A 93 -0.85 -6.44 -2.53
C VAL A 93 -0.56 -6.07 -1.08
N VAL A 94 -0.05 -4.87 -0.87
CA VAL A 94 0.33 -4.34 0.44
C VAL A 94 -0.43 -3.03 0.68
N VAL A 95 -0.96 -2.88 1.89
CA VAL A 95 -1.56 -1.63 2.34
C VAL A 95 -0.53 -0.90 3.20
N VAL A 96 -0.23 0.33 2.83
CA VAL A 96 0.66 1.23 3.58
C VAL A 96 -0.21 2.32 4.20
N VAL A 97 -0.05 2.53 5.50
CA VAL A 97 -0.81 3.54 6.25
C VAL A 97 0.16 4.57 6.80
N HIS A 98 -0.06 5.83 6.47
CA HIS A 98 0.69 6.95 7.01
C HIS A 98 -0.15 7.70 8.04
N HIS A 99 0.33 7.75 9.26
CA HIS A 99 -0.29 8.50 10.35
C HIS A 99 0.26 9.92 10.35
N THR A 100 -0.53 10.86 9.81
CA THR A 100 -0.05 12.21 9.49
C THR A 100 0.31 13.05 10.72
N GLU A 101 -0.30 12.78 11.87
CA GLU A 101 -0.02 13.52 13.10
C GLU A 101 1.27 13.06 13.80
N THR A 102 1.59 11.77 13.72
CA THR A 102 2.75 11.19 14.38
C THR A 102 3.94 10.96 13.46
N GLY A 103 3.70 10.98 12.16
CA GLY A 103 4.70 10.66 11.15
C GLY A 103 5.03 9.17 11.05
N VAL A 104 4.28 8.32 11.73
CA VAL A 104 4.50 6.86 11.72
C VAL A 104 3.93 6.26 10.45
N TRP A 105 4.67 5.32 9.88
CA TRP A 105 4.28 4.52 8.73
C TRP A 105 4.05 3.08 9.16
N ARG A 106 3.02 2.45 8.62
CA ARG A 106 2.71 1.04 8.88
C ARG A 106 2.41 0.32 7.58
N ARG A 107 2.65 -0.98 7.57
CA ARG A 107 2.23 -1.80 6.43
C ARG A 107 1.65 -3.13 6.86
N MET A 108 0.70 -3.62 6.07
CA MET A 108 0.12 -4.95 6.19
C MET A 108 -0.08 -5.54 4.80
N HIS A 109 0.02 -6.84 4.68
CA HIS A 109 -0.49 -7.51 3.48
C HIS A 109 -1.99 -7.32 3.37
N PHE A 110 -2.48 -7.07 2.17
CA PHE A 110 -3.90 -6.87 1.95
C PHE A 110 -4.72 -8.09 2.39
N ALA A 111 -4.18 -9.31 2.24
CA ALA A 111 -4.83 -10.52 2.74
C ALA A 111 -5.11 -10.45 4.25
N ASP A 112 -4.19 -9.90 5.02
CA ASP A 112 -4.36 -9.74 6.47
C ASP A 112 -5.34 -8.62 6.82
N VAL A 113 -5.38 -7.56 5.99
CA VAL A 113 -6.38 -6.49 6.11
C VAL A 113 -7.79 -7.06 5.89
N VAL A 114 -7.97 -7.91 4.89
CA VAL A 114 -9.26 -8.58 4.64
C VAL A 114 -9.69 -9.39 5.85
N LYS A 115 -8.79 -10.19 6.42
CA LYS A 115 -9.08 -10.99 7.62
C LYS A 115 -9.45 -10.13 8.82
N ALA A 116 -8.76 -9.01 9.02
CA ALA A 116 -9.04 -8.10 10.12
C ALA A 116 -10.44 -7.49 9.99
N PHE A 117 -10.85 -7.10 8.79
CA PHE A 117 -12.20 -6.58 8.55
C PHE A 117 -13.30 -7.64 8.59
N GLU A 118 -12.98 -8.91 8.42
CA GLU A 118 -13.94 -9.99 8.64
C GLU A 118 -14.32 -10.10 10.12
N LYS A 119 -13.36 -9.82 11.02
CA LYS A 119 -13.60 -9.81 12.47
C LYS A 119 -14.27 -8.50 12.92
N ASP A 120 -13.81 -7.36 12.42
CA ASP A 120 -14.27 -6.03 12.76
C ASP A 120 -14.61 -5.25 11.48
N PRO A 121 -15.86 -5.38 10.96
CA PRO A 121 -16.20 -4.86 9.64
C PRO A 121 -16.12 -3.34 9.46
N VAL A 122 -16.17 -2.57 10.56
CA VAL A 122 -16.13 -1.11 10.50
C VAL A 122 -14.71 -0.56 10.60
N SER A 123 -13.94 -1.07 11.55
CA SER A 123 -12.55 -0.63 11.76
C SER A 123 -11.82 -1.61 12.65
N PHE A 124 -10.51 -1.67 12.53
CA PHE A 124 -9.67 -2.47 13.43
C PHE A 124 -8.47 -1.67 13.92
N ASN A 125 -7.89 -2.12 15.04
CA ASN A 125 -6.72 -1.48 15.63
C ASN A 125 -5.44 -2.08 15.04
N LEU A 126 -4.67 -1.27 14.32
CA LEU A 126 -3.43 -1.69 13.67
C LEU A 126 -2.37 -2.18 14.67
N GLU A 127 -2.35 -1.65 15.88
CA GLU A 127 -1.37 -2.06 16.90
C GLU A 127 -1.61 -3.47 17.43
N LEU A 128 -2.85 -3.96 17.35
CA LEU A 128 -3.22 -5.30 17.80
C LEU A 128 -2.98 -6.37 16.74
N GLU A 129 -2.68 -5.97 15.51
CA GLU A 129 -2.43 -6.90 14.42
C GLU A 129 -0.96 -7.29 14.36
N LYS A 130 -0.67 -8.57 14.62
CA LYS A 130 0.69 -9.11 14.63
C LYS A 130 1.40 -8.98 13.28
N SER A 131 0.64 -8.99 12.19
CA SER A 131 1.14 -8.85 10.83
C SER A 131 1.43 -7.40 10.43
N CYS A 132 1.04 -6.43 11.26
CA CYS A 132 1.27 -5.02 11.00
C CYS A 132 2.69 -4.63 11.45
N LYS A 133 3.48 -4.11 10.52
CA LYS A 133 4.82 -3.61 10.79
C LYS A 133 4.82 -2.10 10.84
N THR A 134 5.63 -1.52 11.70
CA THR A 134 5.74 -0.07 11.95
C THR A 134 7.11 0.44 11.53
N PHE A 135 7.14 1.63 10.92
CA PHE A 135 8.36 2.25 10.40
C PHE A 135 8.35 3.75 10.69
N ASP A 136 9.54 4.35 10.76
CA ASP A 136 9.71 5.78 11.01
C ASP A 136 9.73 6.62 9.73
N SER A 137 9.89 6.00 8.57
CA SER A 137 9.97 6.72 7.30
C SER A 137 9.36 5.93 6.15
N ALA A 138 8.99 6.64 5.10
CA ALA A 138 8.51 6.02 3.86
C ALA A 138 9.59 5.17 3.20
N GLU A 139 10.87 5.60 3.26
CA GLU A 139 12.00 4.87 2.72
C GLU A 139 12.14 3.49 3.36
N ASP A 140 11.97 3.42 4.69
CA ASP A 140 12.06 2.16 5.42
C ASP A 140 10.93 1.19 5.03
N VAL A 141 9.72 1.71 4.79
CA VAL A 141 8.60 0.90 4.30
C VAL A 141 8.93 0.30 2.95
N ILE A 142 9.42 1.12 2.02
CA ILE A 142 9.75 0.67 0.66
C ILE A 142 10.87 -0.37 0.70
N MET A 143 11.92 -0.12 1.50
CA MET A 143 13.02 -1.08 1.64
C MET A 143 12.51 -2.42 2.15
N ASP A 144 11.64 -2.42 3.15
CA ASP A 144 11.08 -3.66 3.72
C ASP A 144 10.23 -4.40 2.68
N ILE A 145 9.42 -3.69 1.90
CA ILE A 145 8.62 -4.29 0.81
C ILE A 145 9.52 -4.92 -0.25
N LEU A 146 10.60 -4.23 -0.64
CA LEU A 146 11.55 -4.74 -1.62
C LEU A 146 12.26 -6.00 -1.12
N ILE A 147 12.73 -5.99 0.11
CA ILE A 147 13.40 -7.15 0.72
C ILE A 147 12.45 -8.34 0.77
N GLU A 148 11.23 -8.15 1.22
CA GLU A 148 10.25 -9.23 1.31
C GLU A 148 9.89 -9.78 -0.07
N THR A 149 9.65 -8.90 -1.05
CA THR A 149 9.28 -9.31 -2.40
C THR A 149 10.42 -10.12 -3.05
N THR A 150 11.66 -9.68 -2.86
CA THR A 150 12.85 -10.39 -3.35
C THR A 150 13.00 -11.76 -2.67
N THR A 151 12.85 -11.80 -1.35
CA THR A 151 13.01 -13.03 -0.55
C THR A 151 11.95 -14.08 -0.90
N ARG A 152 10.70 -13.67 -1.07
CA ARG A 152 9.63 -14.58 -1.48
C ARG A 152 9.93 -15.30 -2.79
N LYS A 153 10.58 -14.62 -3.72
CA LYS A 153 10.93 -15.20 -5.00
C LYS A 153 12.05 -16.21 -4.90
N SER A 154 13.00 -16.00 -4.01
CA SER A 154 14.09 -16.94 -3.77
C SER A 154 13.61 -18.24 -3.13
N SER A 155 12.53 -18.19 -2.33
CA SER A 155 11.97 -19.34 -1.63
C SER A 155 10.75 -19.95 -2.31
N GLY A 156 10.15 -19.24 -3.25
CA GLY A 156 8.95 -19.65 -3.97
C GLY A 156 9.27 -20.45 -5.23
N ILE A 157 9.39 -21.70 -5.05
CA ILE A 157 9.53 -22.61 -6.19
C ILE A 157 8.16 -23.08 -6.64
#